data_968d9d4a70701d2b4464125ee0393d67
#
_entry.id   968d9d4a70701d2b4464125ee0393d67
#
_cell.length_a   1.000
_cell.length_b   1.000
_cell.length_c   1.000
_cell.angle_alpha   90.00
_cell.angle_beta   90.00
_cell.angle_gamma   90.00
#
_symmetry.space_group_name_H-M   'P 1'
#
loop_
_entity.id
_entity.type
_entity.pdbx_description
1 polymer ?
#
loop_
_entity_poly.entity_id
_entity_poly.type
_entity_poly.pdbx_seq_one_letter_code
_entity_poly.pdbx_strand_id
1 'polypeptide(L)'
;MQPPTQPGHGAITVQVAPNPIVAQPVTGNVYDFPFDVIVRETGGRAVNITRVTADVTAIGGIRVAQDAYDAAKINSLGFPTTLAPNGELRYHFSPRRSVPDESLFSGVSAELTVDATDETSTATSARTTVTVRR
;
A
#
# COMPACT_ATOMS: atom_id res chain seq x y z
N MET A 1 -1.59 19.52 34.83
CA MET A 1 -0.37 18.87 34.45
C MET A 1 -0.61 18.02 33.22
N GLN A 2 0.26 18.19 32.32
CA GLN A 2 0.20 17.39 31.15
C GLN A 2 0.41 15.93 31.48
N PRO A 3 -0.39 15.03 30.95
CA PRO A 3 -0.10 13.63 31.10
C PRO A 3 1.32 13.40 30.62
N PRO A 4 2.06 12.55 31.33
CA PRO A 4 3.41 12.27 30.88
C PRO A 4 3.30 11.91 29.41
N THR A 5 4.00 12.67 28.65
CA THR A 5 4.23 12.31 27.27
C THR A 5 4.88 10.97 27.32
N GLN A 6 4.06 9.97 27.36
CA GLN A 6 4.57 8.70 26.96
C GLN A 6 5.24 8.92 25.63
N PRO A 7 6.50 8.47 25.48
CA PRO A 7 7.03 8.43 24.15
C PRO A 7 6.05 7.63 23.35
N GLY A 8 5.21 8.30 22.60
CA GLY A 8 4.27 7.66 21.75
C GLY A 8 4.97 6.71 20.81
N HIS A 9 4.28 5.76 20.33
CA HIS A 9 4.77 4.93 19.25
C HIS A 9 4.47 5.59 17.92
N GLY A 10 5.23 5.24 16.92
CA GLY A 10 4.89 5.60 15.55
C GLY A 10 3.55 5.00 15.18
N ALA A 11 2.78 5.75 14.43
CA ALA A 11 1.50 5.30 13.89
C ALA A 11 1.44 5.75 12.44
N ILE A 12 0.81 4.96 11.60
CA ILE A 12 0.69 5.28 10.18
C ILE A 12 -0.74 5.20 9.72
N THR A 13 -1.04 5.99 8.70
CA THR A 13 -2.25 5.85 7.89
C THR A 13 -1.84 5.59 6.45
N VAL A 14 -2.70 4.94 5.69
CA VAL A 14 -2.45 4.64 4.30
C VAL A 14 -3.63 5.08 3.46
N GLN A 15 -3.33 5.63 2.28
CA GLN A 15 -4.31 6.04 1.31
C GLN A 15 -3.81 5.63 -0.07
N VAL A 16 -4.71 5.29 -0.97
CA VAL A 16 -4.37 4.88 -2.33
C VAL A 16 -5.05 5.82 -3.32
N ALA A 17 -4.29 6.25 -4.31
CA ALA A 17 -4.79 7.09 -5.39
C ALA A 17 -4.31 6.55 -6.75
N PRO A 18 -5.16 6.53 -7.77
CA PRO A 18 -6.58 6.86 -7.74
C PRO A 18 -7.40 5.78 -7.03
N ASN A 19 -8.60 6.14 -6.64
CA ASN A 19 -9.56 5.19 -6.10
C ASN A 19 -10.89 5.42 -6.83
N PRO A 20 -11.32 4.50 -7.71
CA PRO A 20 -10.75 3.18 -7.97
C PRO A 20 -9.43 3.21 -8.73
N ILE A 21 -8.67 2.12 -8.61
CA ILE A 21 -7.51 1.89 -9.48
C ILE A 21 -8.04 1.50 -10.85
N VAL A 22 -7.53 2.15 -11.90
CA VAL A 22 -7.98 1.89 -13.27
C VAL A 22 -6.93 1.08 -14.01
N ALA A 23 -7.31 -0.11 -14.45
CA ALA A 23 -6.45 -0.98 -15.24
C ALA A 23 -6.16 -0.34 -16.60
N GLN A 24 -4.90 -0.34 -17.00
CA GLN A 24 -4.45 0.22 -18.27
C GLN A 24 -4.09 -0.92 -19.21
N PRO A 25 -4.80 -1.07 -20.35
CA PRO A 25 -4.49 -2.15 -21.27
C PRO A 25 -3.10 -1.96 -21.89
N VAL A 26 -2.35 -3.04 -21.95
CA VAL A 26 -1.00 -3.06 -22.55
C VAL A 26 -1.07 -3.79 -23.88
N THR A 27 -1.41 -5.08 -23.86
CA THR A 27 -1.56 -5.90 -25.05
C THR A 27 -2.36 -7.15 -24.69
N GLY A 28 -3.26 -7.58 -25.57
CA GLY A 28 -4.08 -8.75 -25.32
C GLY A 28 -4.86 -8.61 -24.01
N ASN A 29 -4.66 -9.55 -23.12
CA ASN A 29 -5.30 -9.56 -21.81
C ASN A 29 -4.36 -9.08 -20.68
N VAL A 30 -3.27 -8.40 -21.03
CA VAL A 30 -2.29 -7.89 -20.07
C VAL A 30 -2.62 -6.44 -19.74
N TYR A 31 -2.61 -6.11 -18.45
CA TYR A 31 -2.92 -4.77 -17.96
C TYR A 31 -1.87 -4.30 -16.97
N ASP A 32 -1.62 -3.00 -16.96
CA ASP A 32 -0.90 -2.35 -15.87
C ASP A 32 -1.92 -1.78 -14.88
N PHE A 33 -1.58 -1.82 -13.60
CA PHE A 33 -2.42 -1.33 -12.52
C PHE A 33 -1.68 -0.23 -11.77
N PRO A 34 -1.58 0.99 -12.35
CA PRO A 34 -0.82 2.06 -11.71
C PRO A 34 -1.58 2.65 -10.52
N PHE A 35 -0.88 2.80 -9.41
CA PHE A 35 -1.45 3.44 -8.24
C PHE A 35 -0.33 4.02 -7.36
N ASP A 36 -0.71 5.01 -6.56
CA ASP A 36 0.17 5.57 -5.54
C ASP A 36 -0.32 5.13 -4.18
N VAL A 37 0.63 4.77 -3.32
CA VAL A 37 0.39 4.50 -1.91
C VAL A 37 0.93 5.68 -1.13
N ILE A 38 0.06 6.34 -0.38
CA ILE A 38 0.42 7.51 0.40
C ILE A 38 0.40 7.11 1.87
N VAL A 39 1.56 7.18 2.52
CA VAL A 39 1.72 6.78 3.91
C VAL A 39 2.05 8.01 4.72
N ARG A 40 1.31 8.24 5.80
CA ARG A 40 1.56 9.36 6.71
C ARG A 40 1.83 8.83 8.10
N GLU A 41 2.84 9.40 8.74
CA GLU A 41 3.10 9.14 10.14
C GLU A 41 2.27 10.10 10.98
N THR A 42 1.52 9.59 11.94
CA THR A 42 0.57 10.38 12.74
C THR A 42 0.85 10.34 14.24
N GLY A 43 1.81 9.52 14.68
CA GLY A 43 2.12 9.36 16.10
C GLY A 43 3.24 10.28 16.61
N GLY A 44 3.93 10.99 15.71
CA GLY A 44 5.01 11.89 16.09
C GLY A 44 6.37 11.22 16.24
N ARG A 45 6.57 10.03 15.71
CA ARG A 45 7.84 9.32 15.70
C ARG A 45 8.17 8.84 14.30
N ALA A 46 9.44 8.86 13.97
CA ALA A 46 9.91 8.28 12.71
C ALA A 46 9.64 6.78 12.67
N VAL A 47 9.29 6.29 11.51
CA VAL A 47 9.09 4.86 11.27
C VAL A 47 9.88 4.44 10.03
N ASN A 48 10.21 3.15 9.98
CA ASN A 48 10.75 2.52 8.78
C ASN A 48 9.68 1.62 8.19
N ILE A 49 9.37 1.84 6.93
CA ILE A 49 8.44 0.99 6.21
C ILE A 49 9.14 -0.33 5.92
N THR A 50 8.57 -1.43 6.36
CA THR A 50 9.17 -2.76 6.21
C THR A 50 8.54 -3.54 5.06
N ARG A 51 7.29 -3.28 4.76
CA ARG A 51 6.60 -4.01 3.70
C ARG A 51 5.32 -3.27 3.27
N VAL A 52 5.04 -3.31 1.98
CA VAL A 52 3.74 -2.95 1.41
C VAL A 52 3.20 -4.19 0.72
N THR A 53 1.98 -4.58 1.04
CA THR A 53 1.34 -5.75 0.45
C THR A 53 0.05 -5.32 -0.23
N ALA A 54 -0.17 -5.83 -1.43
CA ALA A 54 -1.41 -5.63 -2.17
C ALA A 54 -2.06 -6.99 -2.41
N ASP A 55 -3.23 -7.21 -1.82
CA ASP A 55 -4.03 -8.43 -2.03
C ASP A 55 -5.22 -8.07 -2.90
N VAL A 56 -5.33 -8.71 -4.05
CA VAL A 56 -6.41 -8.46 -5.01
C VAL A 56 -7.39 -9.61 -4.96
N THR A 57 -8.64 -9.30 -4.70
CA THR A 57 -9.71 -10.30 -4.64
C THR A 57 -10.78 -9.98 -5.67
N ALA A 58 -11.30 -11.02 -6.27
CA ALA A 58 -12.44 -10.95 -7.17
C ALA A 58 -13.73 -11.15 -6.39
N ILE A 59 -14.85 -11.06 -7.09
CA ILE A 59 -16.18 -11.30 -6.53
C ILE A 59 -16.21 -12.66 -5.84
N GLY A 60 -16.84 -12.72 -4.67
CA GLY A 60 -16.88 -13.95 -3.87
C GLY A 60 -15.68 -14.13 -2.96
N GLY A 61 -14.77 -13.15 -2.89
CA GLY A 61 -13.61 -13.22 -1.99
C GLY A 61 -12.46 -14.07 -2.50
N ILE A 62 -12.47 -14.43 -3.78
CA ILE A 62 -11.40 -15.25 -4.37
C ILE A 62 -10.18 -14.39 -4.59
N ARG A 63 -9.05 -14.78 -4.01
CA ARG A 63 -7.79 -14.08 -4.23
C ARG A 63 -7.29 -14.35 -5.64
N VAL A 64 -7.05 -13.31 -6.42
CA VAL A 64 -6.56 -13.42 -7.79
C VAL A 64 -5.12 -12.98 -7.95
N ALA A 65 -4.59 -12.18 -7.04
CA ALA A 65 -3.20 -11.74 -7.08
C ALA A 65 -2.75 -11.27 -5.71
N GLN A 66 -1.46 -11.36 -5.47
CA GLN A 66 -0.82 -10.76 -4.29
C GLN A 66 0.54 -10.23 -4.72
N ASP A 67 0.81 -8.98 -4.41
CA ASP A 67 2.11 -8.36 -4.60
C ASP A 67 2.63 -7.92 -3.25
N ALA A 68 3.91 -8.16 -3.00
CA ALA A 68 4.56 -7.75 -1.77
C ALA A 68 5.86 -7.01 -2.11
N TYR A 69 6.05 -5.87 -1.47
CA TYR A 69 7.22 -5.04 -1.64
C TYR A 69 7.86 -4.87 -0.27
N ASP A 70 8.94 -5.59 0.00
CA ASP A 70 9.69 -5.41 1.24
C ASP A 70 10.58 -4.16 1.13
N ALA A 71 11.27 -3.80 2.21
CA ALA A 71 12.11 -2.61 2.24
C ALA A 71 13.18 -2.64 1.15
N ALA A 72 13.80 -3.79 0.90
CA ALA A 72 14.81 -3.92 -0.13
C ALA A 72 14.22 -3.67 -1.52
N LYS A 73 13.03 -4.22 -1.78
CA LYS A 73 12.35 -4.01 -3.06
C LYS A 73 11.97 -2.55 -3.25
N ILE A 74 11.43 -1.91 -2.19
CA ILE A 74 11.07 -0.49 -2.23
C ILE A 74 12.29 0.36 -2.56
N ASN A 75 13.42 0.10 -1.90
CA ASN A 75 14.65 0.81 -2.17
C ASN A 75 15.15 0.56 -3.59
N SER A 76 15.00 -0.66 -4.09
CA SER A 76 15.42 -0.99 -5.46
C SER A 76 14.62 -0.23 -6.51
N LEU A 77 13.41 0.19 -6.19
CA LEU A 77 12.57 1.00 -7.07
C LEU A 77 12.88 2.49 -6.96
N GLY A 78 13.83 2.88 -6.12
CA GLY A 78 14.24 4.27 -5.95
C GLY A 78 13.48 5.03 -4.87
N PHE A 79 12.76 4.35 -4.00
CA PHE A 79 11.96 4.99 -2.96
C PHE A 79 12.60 4.85 -1.59
N PRO A 80 12.48 5.87 -0.72
CA PRO A 80 12.92 5.76 0.67
C PRO A 80 11.95 4.92 1.48
N THR A 81 12.44 4.38 2.59
CA THR A 81 11.60 3.63 3.54
C THR A 81 11.50 4.33 4.89
N THR A 82 12.30 5.35 5.13
CA THR A 82 12.25 6.11 6.38
C THR A 82 11.19 7.21 6.25
N LEU A 83 10.26 7.22 7.17
CA LEU A 83 9.19 8.21 7.23
C LEU A 83 9.40 9.06 8.48
N ALA A 84 9.58 10.36 8.27
CA ALA A 84 9.82 11.30 9.36
C ALA A 84 8.57 11.45 10.24
N PRO A 85 8.74 11.90 11.50
CA PRO A 85 7.59 12.18 12.37
C PRO A 85 6.64 13.16 11.69
N ASN A 86 5.36 12.82 11.66
CA ASN A 86 4.30 13.60 11.00
C ASN A 86 4.57 13.84 9.51
N GLY A 87 5.43 13.04 8.91
CA GLY A 87 5.78 13.15 7.50
C GLY A 87 4.89 12.30 6.61
N GLU A 88 5.19 12.38 5.32
CA GLU A 88 4.46 11.64 4.30
C GLU A 88 5.45 11.03 3.31
N LEU A 89 5.18 9.80 2.91
CA LEU A 89 5.83 9.14 1.78
C LEU A 89 4.78 8.78 0.73
N ARG A 90 5.18 8.86 -0.52
CA ARG A 90 4.33 8.46 -1.64
C ARG A 90 5.09 7.47 -2.49
N TYR A 91 4.55 6.27 -2.64
CA TYR A 91 5.11 5.22 -3.50
C TYR A 91 4.26 5.07 -4.74
N HIS A 92 4.90 4.98 -5.87
CA HIS A 92 4.21 4.70 -7.14
C HIS A 92 4.53 3.26 -7.55
N PHE A 93 3.49 2.46 -7.72
CA PHE A 93 3.60 1.08 -8.19
C PHE A 93 2.74 0.90 -9.43
N SER A 94 3.20 0.04 -10.32
CA SER A 94 2.44 -0.28 -11.52
C SER A 94 2.64 -1.76 -11.86
N PRO A 95 2.08 -2.66 -11.06
CA PRO A 95 2.21 -4.09 -11.36
C PRO A 95 1.49 -4.44 -12.66
N ARG A 96 2.08 -5.36 -13.40
CA ARG A 96 1.55 -5.84 -14.67
C ARG A 96 1.04 -7.25 -14.49
N ARG A 97 -0.19 -7.50 -14.89
CA ARG A 97 -0.86 -8.78 -14.72
C ARG A 97 -1.71 -9.12 -15.92
N SER A 98 -1.82 -10.43 -16.18
CA SER A 98 -2.77 -10.95 -17.16
C SER A 98 -4.14 -11.08 -16.50
N VAL A 99 -5.16 -10.62 -17.18
CA VAL A 99 -6.55 -10.77 -16.76
C VAL A 99 -7.26 -11.54 -17.86
N PRO A 100 -7.44 -12.85 -17.69
CA PRO A 100 -7.95 -13.70 -18.77
C PRO A 100 -9.41 -13.43 -19.13
N ASP A 101 -10.18 -12.83 -18.23
CA ASP A 101 -11.61 -12.57 -18.46
C ASP A 101 -11.94 -11.17 -17.93
N GLU A 102 -12.43 -10.31 -18.80
CA GLU A 102 -12.81 -8.94 -18.43
C GLU A 102 -13.93 -8.90 -17.39
N SER A 103 -14.75 -9.94 -17.30
CA SER A 103 -15.78 -10.01 -16.28
C SER A 103 -15.19 -10.01 -14.86
N LEU A 104 -13.92 -10.36 -14.70
CA LEU A 104 -13.23 -10.28 -13.41
C LEU A 104 -13.15 -8.85 -12.89
N PHE A 105 -13.23 -7.84 -13.75
CA PHE A 105 -13.25 -6.45 -13.31
C PHE A 105 -14.55 -6.04 -12.64
N SER A 106 -15.60 -6.84 -12.73
CA SER A 106 -16.82 -6.57 -11.99
C SER A 106 -16.67 -7.10 -10.56
N GLY A 107 -16.44 -6.21 -9.60
CA GLY A 107 -16.32 -6.61 -8.20
C GLY A 107 -14.92 -6.94 -7.74
N VAL A 108 -13.89 -6.43 -8.41
CA VAL A 108 -12.51 -6.58 -7.97
C VAL A 108 -12.17 -5.49 -6.96
N SER A 109 -11.53 -5.88 -5.88
CA SER A 109 -10.99 -4.95 -4.89
C SER A 109 -9.56 -5.32 -4.53
N ALA A 110 -8.82 -4.33 -4.06
CA ALA A 110 -7.45 -4.53 -3.57
C ALA A 110 -7.37 -4.03 -2.13
N GLU A 111 -6.77 -4.83 -1.27
CA GLU A 111 -6.46 -4.42 0.09
C GLU A 111 -4.96 -4.11 0.15
N LEU A 112 -4.64 -2.89 0.50
CA LEU A 112 -3.27 -2.44 0.67
C LEU A 112 -2.95 -2.42 2.15
N THR A 113 -1.88 -3.11 2.54
CA THR A 113 -1.40 -3.13 3.91
C THR A 113 0.03 -2.59 3.93
N VAL A 114 0.29 -1.65 4.81
CA VAL A 114 1.63 -1.11 5.02
C VAL A 114 2.07 -1.49 6.42
N ASP A 115 3.20 -2.17 6.51
CA ASP A 115 3.83 -2.54 7.79
C ASP A 115 5.05 -1.67 8.00
N ALA A 116 5.25 -1.24 9.23
CA ALA A 116 6.37 -0.39 9.60
C ALA A 116 6.81 -0.69 11.03
N THR A 117 8.00 -0.23 11.37
CA THR A 117 8.55 -0.33 12.72
C THR A 117 9.02 1.05 13.13
N ASP A 118 8.65 1.50 14.32
CA ASP A 118 9.09 2.79 14.81
C ASP A 118 10.50 2.73 15.44
N GLU A 119 11.01 3.88 15.91
CA GLU A 119 12.32 3.99 16.52
C GLU A 119 12.48 3.16 17.79
N THR A 120 11.37 2.77 18.41
CA THR A 120 11.39 1.93 19.61
C THR A 120 11.26 0.45 19.27
N SER A 121 11.36 0.09 18.00
CA SER A 121 11.19 -1.27 17.48
C SER A 121 9.77 -1.81 17.66
N THR A 122 8.80 -0.93 17.80
CA THR A 122 7.39 -1.31 17.90
C THR A 122 6.79 -1.35 16.51
N ALA A 123 6.14 -2.46 16.18
CA ALA A 123 5.49 -2.63 14.89
C ALA A 123 4.20 -1.81 14.83
N THR A 124 3.94 -1.24 13.69
CA THR A 124 2.69 -0.56 13.38
C THR A 124 2.28 -0.91 11.97
N SER A 125 1.00 -0.92 11.70
CA SER A 125 0.50 -1.20 10.35
C SER A 125 -0.78 -0.43 10.08
N ALA A 126 -1.07 -0.25 8.80
CA ALA A 126 -2.31 0.34 8.35
C ALA A 126 -2.76 -0.36 7.08
N ARG A 127 -4.05 -0.38 6.85
CA ARG A 127 -4.60 -0.97 5.64
C ARG A 127 -5.74 -0.12 5.10
N THR A 128 -5.95 -0.23 3.81
CA THR A 128 -7.09 0.38 3.15
C THR A 128 -7.53 -0.52 2.00
N THR A 129 -8.80 -0.43 1.66
CA THR A 129 -9.36 -1.19 0.54
C THR A 129 -9.77 -0.22 -0.55
N VAL A 130 -9.41 -0.54 -1.79
CA VAL A 130 -9.82 0.22 -2.94
C VAL A 130 -10.45 -0.72 -3.96
N THR A 131 -11.32 -0.19 -4.79
CA THR A 131 -11.86 -0.96 -5.90
C THR A 131 -10.93 -0.85 -7.09
N VAL A 132 -10.98 -1.85 -7.96
CA VAL A 132 -10.22 -1.89 -9.21
C VAL A 132 -11.22 -2.01 -10.35
N ARG A 133 -11.02 -1.21 -11.39
CA ARG A 133 -11.87 -1.26 -12.58
C ARG A 133 -11.03 -1.12 -13.84
N ARG A 134 -11.66 -1.42 -14.91
CA ARG A 134 -11.08 -1.23 -16.23
C ARG A 134 -11.33 0.19 -16.77
#